data_3e92a7c83292c73723428f34812a2789
#
_entry.id   3e92a7c83292c73723428f34812a2789
#
_cell.length_a   1.000
_cell.length_b   1.000
_cell.length_c   1.000
_cell.angle_alpha   90.00
_cell.angle_beta   90.00
_cell.angle_gamma   90.00
#
_symmetry.space_group_name_H-M   'P 1'
#
loop_
_entity.id
_entity.type
_entity.pdbx_description
1 polymer ?
#
loop_
_entity_poly.entity_id
_entity_poly.type
_entity_poly.pdbx_seq_one_letter_code
_entity_poly.pdbx_strand_id
1 'polypeptide(L)'
;MWFWWFMFICNLLIPIILILAGRMMWKHCPEKINVVYGYRTRRSMKNLDTWKFAHDYCGRLWWKIGWISLALSIVAQIPFFNSSEDVIGSVGTIICILQLTVLIASIFPTEAALKKTFKDDGTHRWIQIFFIIEFIKFEFSVTHKF
;
A
#
# COMPACT_ATOMS: atom_id res chain seq x y z
N MET A 1 -32.57 -11.65 9.92
CA MET A 1 -31.62 -11.08 10.91
C MET A 1 -30.27 -11.79 10.91
N TRP A 2 -30.22 -13.10 10.97
CA TRP A 2 -28.97 -13.89 10.93
C TRP A 2 -28.16 -13.62 9.65
N PHE A 3 -28.79 -13.55 8.46
CA PHE A 3 -28.13 -13.30 7.17
C PHE A 3 -27.44 -11.91 7.12
N TRP A 4 -28.06 -10.88 7.72
CA TRP A 4 -27.43 -9.56 7.82
C TRP A 4 -26.14 -9.60 8.65
N TRP A 5 -26.14 -10.27 9.81
CA TRP A 5 -24.94 -10.42 10.63
C TRP A 5 -23.82 -11.17 9.91
N PHE A 6 -24.20 -12.23 9.16
CA PHE A 6 -23.24 -12.97 8.34
C PHE A 6 -22.58 -12.06 7.30
N MET A 7 -23.34 -11.33 6.49
CA MET A 7 -22.82 -10.41 5.48
C MET A 7 -22.03 -9.25 6.11
N PHE A 8 -22.49 -8.74 7.26
CA PHE A 8 -21.79 -7.70 8.01
C PHE A 8 -20.38 -8.14 8.41
N ILE A 9 -20.25 -9.31 9.03
CA ILE A 9 -18.95 -9.88 9.43
C ILE A 9 -18.07 -10.12 8.20
N CYS A 10 -18.58 -10.70 7.13
CA CYS A 10 -17.84 -10.94 5.90
C CYS A 10 -17.27 -9.65 5.32
N ASN A 11 -18.06 -8.58 5.27
CA ASN A 11 -17.62 -7.28 4.76
C ASN A 11 -16.62 -6.54 5.67
N LEU A 12 -16.55 -6.89 6.96
CA LEU A 12 -15.55 -6.34 7.87
C LEU A 12 -14.19 -7.06 7.77
N LEU A 13 -14.15 -8.29 7.27
CA LEU A 13 -12.90 -9.06 7.18
C LEU A 13 -11.86 -8.37 6.29
N ILE A 14 -12.24 -7.87 5.12
CA ILE A 14 -11.30 -7.21 4.19
C ILE A 14 -10.65 -5.97 4.82
N PRO A 15 -11.40 -5.00 5.38
CA PRO A 15 -10.80 -3.84 6.06
C PRO A 15 -9.91 -4.24 7.25
N ILE A 16 -10.32 -5.21 8.04
CA ILE A 16 -9.54 -5.69 9.20
C ILE A 16 -8.21 -6.29 8.71
N ILE A 17 -8.23 -7.13 7.68
CA ILE A 17 -7.02 -7.70 7.08
C ILE A 17 -6.11 -6.58 6.55
N LEU A 18 -6.66 -5.55 5.89
CA LEU A 18 -5.89 -4.40 5.42
C LEU A 18 -5.22 -3.63 6.56
N ILE A 19 -5.92 -3.41 7.67
CA ILE A 19 -5.37 -2.74 8.86
C ILE A 19 -4.22 -3.57 9.45
N LEU A 20 -4.45 -4.87 9.65
CA LEU A 20 -3.46 -5.76 10.26
C LEU A 20 -2.24 -5.94 9.36
N ALA A 21 -2.45 -6.26 8.09
CA ALA A 21 -1.37 -6.43 7.11
C ALA A 21 -0.61 -5.11 6.88
N GLY A 22 -1.32 -3.99 6.78
CA GLY A 22 -0.71 -2.67 6.65
C GLY A 22 0.17 -2.33 7.85
N ARG A 23 -0.32 -2.58 9.07
CA ARG A 23 0.46 -2.36 10.29
C ARG A 23 1.68 -3.29 10.37
N MET A 24 1.51 -4.57 10.01
CA MET A 24 2.61 -5.52 9.97
C MET A 24 3.70 -5.08 8.98
N MET A 25 3.35 -4.75 7.76
CA MET A 25 4.31 -4.30 6.75
C MET A 25 5.02 -3.02 7.17
N TRP A 26 4.31 -2.06 7.76
CA TRP A 26 4.88 -0.79 8.19
C TRP A 26 5.80 -0.93 9.41
N LYS A 27 5.41 -1.71 10.43
CA LYS A 27 6.13 -1.80 11.70
C LYS A 27 7.15 -2.95 11.76
N HIS A 28 6.92 -4.01 11.00
CA HIS A 28 7.70 -5.25 11.02
C HIS A 28 8.10 -5.67 9.60
N CYS A 29 8.77 -4.75 8.88
CA CYS A 29 9.31 -5.07 7.58
C CYS A 29 10.36 -6.18 7.72
N PRO A 30 10.30 -7.26 6.92
CA PRO A 30 11.31 -8.30 6.92
C PRO A 30 12.70 -7.74 6.60
N GLU A 31 13.72 -8.13 7.37
CA GLU A 31 15.10 -7.71 7.16
C GLU A 31 15.72 -8.22 5.88
N LYS A 32 15.19 -9.33 5.35
CA LYS A 32 15.64 -9.95 4.11
C LYS A 32 14.49 -10.02 3.11
N ILE A 33 14.80 -9.83 1.83
CA ILE A 33 13.86 -10.05 0.74
C ILE A 33 13.46 -11.52 0.75
N ASN A 34 12.15 -11.79 0.86
CA ASN A 34 11.62 -13.15 0.89
C ASN A 34 10.45 -13.31 -0.08
N VAL A 35 10.14 -14.56 -0.42
CA VAL A 35 9.08 -14.90 -1.37
C VAL A 35 7.74 -15.25 -0.71
N VAL A 36 7.64 -15.19 0.62
CA VAL A 36 6.46 -15.65 1.35
C VAL A 36 5.58 -14.48 1.80
N TYR A 37 6.18 -13.41 2.31
CA TYR A 37 5.47 -12.33 2.99
C TYR A 37 5.90 -10.95 2.51
N GLY A 38 4.93 -10.04 2.34
CA GLY A 38 5.14 -8.62 2.07
C GLY A 38 4.70 -8.14 0.69
N TYR A 39 5.00 -6.87 0.37
CA TYR A 39 4.73 -6.27 -0.93
C TYR A 39 5.77 -6.71 -1.96
N ARG A 40 5.36 -7.59 -2.89
CA ARG A 40 6.27 -8.31 -3.79
C ARG A 40 5.98 -7.97 -5.24
N THR A 41 6.69 -6.98 -5.74
CA THR A 41 6.72 -6.66 -7.18
C THR A 41 8.15 -6.72 -7.69
N ARG A 42 8.31 -6.74 -9.01
CA ARG A 42 9.65 -6.72 -9.64
C ARG A 42 10.49 -5.55 -9.20
N ARG A 43 9.86 -4.40 -8.85
CA ARG A 43 10.55 -3.19 -8.38
C ARG A 43 10.90 -3.26 -6.90
N SER A 44 9.98 -3.74 -6.07
CA SER A 44 10.19 -3.81 -4.62
C SER A 44 11.25 -4.83 -4.22
N MET A 45 11.43 -5.89 -5.00
CA MET A 45 12.36 -6.99 -4.70
C MET A 45 13.76 -6.80 -5.30
N LYS A 46 14.11 -5.63 -5.83
CA LYS A 46 15.43 -5.39 -6.47
C LYS A 46 16.58 -5.35 -5.48
N ASN A 47 16.40 -4.63 -4.39
CA ASN A 47 17.35 -4.55 -3.28
C ASN A 47 16.63 -4.25 -1.96
N LEU A 48 17.38 -4.23 -0.86
CA LEU A 48 16.81 -3.98 0.47
C LEU A 48 16.21 -2.59 0.63
N ASP A 49 16.71 -1.58 -0.08
CA ASP A 49 16.19 -0.22 0.01
C ASP A 49 14.83 -0.11 -0.66
N THR A 50 14.67 -0.66 -1.87
CA THR A 50 13.38 -0.75 -2.56
C THR A 50 12.38 -1.60 -1.78
N TRP A 51 12.85 -2.68 -1.14
CA TRP A 51 12.05 -3.56 -0.30
C TRP A 51 11.48 -2.84 0.91
N LYS A 52 12.33 -2.19 1.70
CA LYS A 52 11.94 -1.45 2.90
C LYS A 52 11.02 -0.28 2.56
N PHE A 53 11.35 0.48 1.51
CA PHE A 53 10.53 1.60 1.05
C PHE A 53 9.13 1.14 0.64
N ALA A 54 9.03 0.06 -0.14
CA ALA A 54 7.75 -0.49 -0.59
C ALA A 54 6.88 -0.94 0.59
N HIS A 55 7.47 -1.59 1.59
CA HIS A 55 6.76 -2.04 2.80
C HIS A 55 6.29 -0.87 3.66
N ASP A 56 7.14 0.14 3.86
CA ASP A 56 6.75 1.34 4.62
C ASP A 56 5.62 2.10 3.93
N TYR A 57 5.76 2.36 2.64
CA TYR A 57 4.76 3.12 1.87
C TYR A 57 3.43 2.37 1.76
N CYS A 58 3.46 1.12 1.29
CA CYS A 58 2.28 0.28 1.12
C CYS A 58 1.61 -0.01 2.47
N GLY A 59 2.39 -0.29 3.51
CA GLY A 59 1.90 -0.56 4.85
C GLY A 59 1.13 0.62 5.45
N ARG A 60 1.66 1.84 5.34
CA ARG A 60 0.95 3.07 5.77
C ARG A 60 -0.30 3.33 4.94
N LEU A 61 -0.22 3.09 3.63
CA LEU A 61 -1.37 3.26 2.73
C LEU A 61 -2.50 2.30 3.10
N TRP A 62 -2.19 1.00 3.27
CA TRP A 62 -3.16 -0.02 3.63
C TRP A 62 -3.76 0.19 5.01
N TRP A 63 -2.96 0.65 5.97
CA TRP A 63 -3.46 0.99 7.30
C TRP A 63 -4.50 2.12 7.24
N LYS A 64 -4.24 3.19 6.47
CA LYS A 64 -5.20 4.29 6.28
C LYS A 64 -6.46 3.85 5.54
N ILE A 65 -6.29 3.17 4.39
CA ILE A 65 -7.40 2.66 3.58
C ILE A 65 -8.26 1.68 4.39
N GLY A 66 -7.64 0.82 5.18
CA GLY A 66 -8.34 -0.14 6.02
C GLY A 66 -9.28 0.53 7.02
N TRP A 67 -8.84 1.58 7.73
CA TRP A 67 -9.70 2.33 8.65
C TRP A 67 -10.85 3.04 7.95
N ILE A 68 -10.57 3.69 6.80
CA ILE A 68 -11.60 4.35 6.01
C ILE A 68 -12.62 3.32 5.49
N SER A 69 -12.16 2.21 4.93
CA SER A 69 -13.03 1.14 4.44
C SER A 69 -13.86 0.50 5.55
N LEU A 70 -13.29 0.33 6.75
CA LEU A 70 -13.99 -0.19 7.92
C LEU A 70 -15.15 0.72 8.30
N ALA A 71 -14.88 2.02 8.46
CA ALA A 71 -15.91 3.00 8.82
C ALA A 71 -17.04 3.07 7.75
N LEU A 72 -16.66 3.14 6.48
CA LEU A 72 -17.63 3.17 5.37
C LEU A 72 -18.48 1.90 5.30
N SER A 73 -17.89 0.73 5.52
CA SER A 73 -18.61 -0.55 5.49
C SER A 73 -19.64 -0.66 6.62
N ILE A 74 -19.31 -0.18 7.81
CA ILE A 74 -20.24 -0.14 8.94
C ILE A 74 -21.41 0.80 8.61
N VAL A 75 -21.12 2.04 8.22
CA VAL A 75 -22.14 3.06 7.94
C VAL A 75 -23.06 2.62 6.78
N ALA A 76 -22.48 2.04 5.72
CA ALA A 76 -23.24 1.63 4.55
C ALA A 76 -24.20 0.46 4.80
N GLN A 77 -23.95 -0.39 5.79
CA GLN A 77 -24.78 -1.58 6.07
C GLN A 77 -25.89 -1.34 7.09
N ILE A 78 -25.76 -0.33 7.96
CA ILE A 78 -26.75 -0.03 9.01
C ILE A 78 -28.17 0.15 8.46
N PRO A 79 -28.41 0.93 7.39
CA PRO A 79 -29.77 1.16 6.88
C PRO A 79 -30.49 -0.11 6.41
N PHE A 80 -29.75 -1.16 6.08
CA PHE A 80 -30.30 -2.40 5.49
C PHE A 80 -30.53 -3.52 6.53
N PHE A 81 -30.45 -3.20 7.84
CA PHE A 81 -30.60 -4.18 8.91
C PHE A 81 -31.92 -4.98 8.86
N ASN A 82 -33.02 -4.32 8.51
CA ASN A 82 -34.36 -4.90 8.40
C ASN A 82 -34.82 -5.16 6.95
N SER A 83 -33.91 -5.14 5.99
CA SER A 83 -34.23 -5.36 4.58
C SER A 83 -34.35 -6.86 4.27
N SER A 84 -34.88 -7.17 3.05
CA SER A 84 -34.92 -8.55 2.57
C SER A 84 -33.52 -9.11 2.35
N GLU A 85 -33.40 -10.44 2.36
CA GLU A 85 -32.10 -11.12 2.17
C GLU A 85 -31.45 -10.79 0.84
N ASP A 86 -32.27 -10.63 -0.24
CA ASP A 86 -31.79 -10.25 -1.56
C ASP A 86 -31.14 -8.86 -1.56
N VAL A 87 -31.74 -7.89 -0.86
CA VAL A 87 -31.22 -6.54 -0.73
C VAL A 87 -29.91 -6.55 0.09
N ILE A 88 -29.90 -7.25 1.21
CA ILE A 88 -28.70 -7.40 2.08
C ILE A 88 -27.56 -8.03 1.30
N GLY A 89 -27.85 -9.11 0.55
CA GLY A 89 -26.86 -9.81 -0.28
C GLY A 89 -26.29 -8.93 -1.40
N SER A 90 -27.17 -8.19 -2.11
CA SER A 90 -26.77 -7.28 -3.18
C SER A 90 -25.88 -6.15 -2.66
N VAL A 91 -26.30 -5.47 -1.59
CA VAL A 91 -25.52 -4.38 -0.97
C VAL A 91 -24.19 -4.89 -0.45
N GLY A 92 -24.16 -6.03 0.27
CA GLY A 92 -22.94 -6.62 0.76
C GLY A 92 -21.96 -7.02 -0.34
N THR A 93 -22.48 -7.54 -1.46
CA THR A 93 -21.66 -7.88 -2.64
C THR A 93 -21.05 -6.62 -3.28
N ILE A 94 -21.84 -5.55 -3.43
CA ILE A 94 -21.33 -4.28 -3.97
C ILE A 94 -20.22 -3.72 -3.08
N ILE A 95 -20.39 -3.72 -1.76
CA ILE A 95 -19.38 -3.28 -0.80
C ILE A 95 -18.11 -4.12 -0.96
N CYS A 96 -18.22 -5.44 -1.05
CA CYS A 96 -17.09 -6.35 -1.24
C CYS A 96 -16.32 -6.05 -2.54
N ILE A 97 -17.02 -5.85 -3.66
CA ILE A 97 -16.42 -5.50 -4.95
C ILE A 97 -15.68 -4.16 -4.87
N LEU A 98 -16.26 -3.15 -4.23
CA LEU A 98 -15.61 -1.85 -4.03
C LEU A 98 -14.35 -1.97 -3.19
N GLN A 99 -14.37 -2.75 -2.11
CA GLN A 99 -13.18 -2.99 -1.26
C GLN A 99 -12.07 -3.70 -2.02
N LEU A 100 -12.40 -4.73 -2.81
CA LEU A 100 -11.43 -5.42 -3.66
C LEU A 100 -10.84 -4.50 -4.73
N THR A 101 -11.67 -3.65 -5.33
CA THR A 101 -11.21 -2.65 -6.30
C THR A 101 -10.23 -1.67 -5.67
N VAL A 102 -10.53 -1.16 -4.47
CA VAL A 102 -9.63 -0.26 -3.71
C VAL A 102 -8.32 -0.97 -3.35
N LEU A 103 -8.39 -2.25 -2.95
CA LEU A 103 -7.20 -3.05 -2.66
C LEU A 103 -6.28 -3.16 -3.88
N ILE A 104 -6.83 -3.52 -5.03
CA ILE A 104 -6.08 -3.62 -6.29
C ILE A 104 -5.54 -2.24 -6.70
N ALA A 105 -6.37 -1.20 -6.64
CA ALA A 105 -5.98 0.16 -6.98
C ALA A 105 -4.84 0.69 -6.09
N SER A 106 -4.69 0.20 -4.86
CA SER A 106 -3.62 0.60 -3.94
C SER A 106 -2.21 0.20 -4.41
N ILE A 107 -2.11 -0.73 -5.37
CA ILE A 107 -0.84 -1.12 -5.99
C ILE A 107 -0.26 0.04 -6.82
N PHE A 108 -1.10 0.78 -7.55
CA PHE A 108 -0.65 1.84 -8.45
C PHE A 108 0.11 2.97 -7.75
N PRO A 109 -0.38 3.58 -6.65
CA PRO A 109 0.37 4.63 -5.95
C PRO A 109 1.68 4.10 -5.35
N THR A 110 1.74 2.85 -4.90
CA THR A 110 2.96 2.24 -4.38
C THR A 110 4.00 2.05 -5.49
N GLU A 111 3.60 1.53 -6.66
CA GLU A 111 4.48 1.41 -7.82
C GLU A 111 4.93 2.77 -8.36
N ALA A 112 4.03 3.76 -8.38
CA ALA A 112 4.38 5.12 -8.79
C ALA A 112 5.40 5.76 -7.83
N ALA A 113 5.25 5.57 -6.53
CA ALA A 113 6.19 6.03 -5.52
C ALA A 113 7.57 5.37 -5.67
N LEU A 114 7.61 4.04 -5.88
CA LEU A 114 8.85 3.30 -6.17
C LEU A 114 9.53 3.83 -7.43
N LYS A 115 8.79 4.01 -8.52
CA LYS A 115 9.32 4.54 -9.79
C LYS A 115 9.85 5.97 -9.65
N LYS A 116 9.22 6.79 -8.80
CA LYS A 116 9.66 8.16 -8.55
C LYS A 116 10.95 8.20 -7.73
N THR A 117 11.09 7.32 -6.75
CA THR A 117 12.20 7.33 -5.79
C THR A 117 13.42 6.56 -6.29
N PHE A 118 13.19 5.46 -7.00
CA PHE A 118 14.25 4.56 -7.47
C PHE A 118 14.30 4.49 -9.00
N LYS A 119 15.48 4.15 -9.53
CA LYS A 119 15.66 3.78 -10.94
C LYS A 119 15.31 2.32 -11.17
N ASP A 120 15.35 1.90 -12.43
CA ASP A 120 15.06 0.51 -12.80
C ASP A 120 16.13 -0.49 -12.31
N ASP A 121 17.32 -0.02 -11.96
CA ASP A 121 18.39 -0.80 -11.32
C ASP A 121 18.25 -0.90 -9.78
N GLY A 122 17.29 -0.17 -9.19
CA GLY A 122 17.05 -0.12 -7.74
C GLY A 122 17.87 0.93 -7.00
N THR A 123 18.67 1.76 -7.70
CA THR A 123 19.42 2.86 -7.08
C THR A 123 18.51 4.07 -6.85
N HIS A 124 18.78 4.83 -5.78
CA HIS A 124 18.05 6.07 -5.50
C HIS A 124 18.34 7.11 -6.59
N ARG A 125 17.32 7.76 -7.12
CA ARG A 125 17.46 8.85 -8.09
C ARG A 125 18.25 10.04 -7.53
N TRP A 126 18.09 10.33 -6.24
CA TRP A 126 18.75 11.47 -5.58
C TRP A 126 20.26 11.27 -5.35
N ILE A 127 20.72 10.04 -5.16
CA ILE A 127 22.14 9.74 -4.93
C ILE A 127 22.98 10.17 -6.15
N GLN A 128 22.50 9.94 -7.37
CA GLN A 128 23.23 10.35 -8.57
C GLN A 128 23.27 11.87 -8.74
N ILE A 129 22.19 12.57 -8.39
CA ILE A 129 22.19 14.05 -8.42
C ILE A 129 23.20 14.58 -7.41
N PHE A 130 23.30 14.00 -6.23
CA PHE A 130 24.27 14.39 -5.23
C PHE A 130 25.71 14.16 -5.72
N PHE A 131 26.02 12.99 -6.29
CA PHE A 131 27.33 12.71 -6.90
C PHE A 131 27.66 13.66 -8.07
N ILE A 132 26.69 13.98 -8.92
CA ILE A 132 26.90 14.94 -10.03
C ILE A 132 27.18 16.34 -9.48
N ILE A 133 26.46 16.78 -8.45
CA ILE A 133 26.69 18.09 -7.83
C ILE A 133 28.07 18.15 -7.15
N GLU A 134 28.47 17.11 -6.44
CA GLU A 134 29.80 16.99 -5.82
C GLU A 134 30.92 16.96 -6.88
N PHE A 135 30.72 16.22 -7.97
CA PHE A 135 31.66 16.18 -9.09
C PHE A 135 31.80 17.54 -9.77
N ILE A 136 30.69 18.25 -10.05
CA ILE A 136 30.73 19.61 -10.62
C ILE A 136 31.42 20.58 -9.67
N LYS A 137 31.18 20.50 -8.36
CA LYS A 137 31.89 21.33 -7.36
C LYS A 137 33.39 21.06 -7.35
N PHE A 138 33.77 19.79 -7.46
CA PHE A 138 35.18 19.38 -7.51
C PHE A 138 35.86 19.92 -8.76
N GLU A 139 35.26 19.75 -9.95
CA GLU A 139 35.77 20.30 -11.24
C GLU A 139 35.93 21.83 -11.17
N PHE A 140 34.93 22.52 -10.63
CA PHE A 140 34.96 23.99 -10.51
C PHE A 140 36.05 24.46 -9.51
N SER A 141 36.30 23.68 -8.45
CA SER A 141 37.37 23.95 -7.48
C SER A 141 38.76 23.73 -8.05
N VAL A 142 38.92 22.80 -8.98
CA VAL A 142 40.22 22.52 -9.64
C VAL A 142 40.53 23.58 -10.70
N THR A 143 39.53 23.99 -11.49
CA THR A 143 39.70 24.99 -12.57
C THR A 143 39.95 26.41 -12.05
N HIS A 144 39.59 26.73 -10.80
CA HIS A 144 39.86 28.07 -10.22
C HIS A 144 41.10 28.12 -9.32
N LYS A 145 41.92 27.07 -9.27
CA LYS A 145 43.23 27.05 -8.59
C LYS A 145 44.43 27.27 -9.49
N PHE A 146 44.21 27.56 -10.77
CA PHE A 146 45.19 28.01 -11.74
C PHE A 146 44.76 29.36 -12.27
#